data_a7f48d89df968ed0a7df2274bdc4ea85
#
_entry.id   a7f48d89df968ed0a7df2274bdc4ea85
#
_cell.length_a   1.000
_cell.length_b   1.000
_cell.length_c   1.000
_cell.angle_alpha   90.00
_cell.angle_beta   90.00
_cell.angle_gamma   90.00
#
_symmetry.space_group_name_H-M   'P 1'
#
loop_
_entity.id
_entity.type
_entity.pdbx_description
1 polymer ?
#
loop_
_entity_poly.entity_id
_entity_poly.type
_entity_poly.pdbx_seq_one_letter_code
_entity_poly.pdbx_strand_id
1 'polypeptide(L)'
;MSSIMMLQRALLILTSLLTVTWITSIIAQNSTKLWSVVNLSISLHHWNISKESCPEISTILVKSPTETELRIKEILQKIHQLIPPRPYTHVNSTTSAKHSTVTILNPKDTYCRGDQLDILLEARDHLGHRKEYGGDFLRARMSSPALKAGASGKVTDFNNGTYLVSFTLFWEGQVSLSLLLIHPSEGVSALWRARNQGYDKIIFKGKFVNGTSQVFTECGLTLNSSSELCTYLYGRHQEAFYCMKPQNMPCEALTHVTTMNREISYLSVKEKSLFHKSKVGAEIMKDLEHIDVFQCKKREKSTEKCQIGKKTPAPGGYTLQGRWITTFCNQIQLDTNKINGCLKGKLIYLMGDSTLRQWIHYLPRVVKTLKFFDLHGTGPFKKHLLLDAERHTQIQWKKHSYPFITSHLYSVTEEGYIPQEIDQISGDKNTAIVITFGQHFRPFPIDVFIRRAISVRKAIERLFLRSPDTKVIIKTENIREMHIETERFGDFHGYIQYLTLNDIFKDLNVGVIDAWDMTIAYGINNVHPPNNVIEKQINMFLNYIC
;
A
#
# COMPACT_ATOMS: atom_id res chain seq x y z
N MET A 1 32.77 63.95 26.21
CA MET A 1 32.13 62.59 26.29
C MET A 1 30.68 62.53 25.81
N SER A 2 29.94 63.63 25.79
CA SER A 2 28.51 63.62 25.39
C SER A 2 28.29 63.48 23.87
N SER A 3 29.14 64.09 22.99
CA SER A 3 28.95 64.05 21.55
C SER A 3 29.22 62.69 20.90
N ILE A 4 30.15 61.91 21.43
CA ILE A 4 30.50 60.57 20.89
C ILE A 4 29.37 59.55 21.19
N MET A 5 28.74 59.65 22.36
CA MET A 5 27.58 58.82 22.70
C MET A 5 26.35 59.13 21.85
N MET A 6 26.12 60.37 21.47
CA MET A 6 25.03 60.74 20.56
C MET A 6 25.30 60.20 19.14
N LEU A 7 26.53 60.27 18.65
CA LEU A 7 26.89 59.74 17.33
C LEU A 7 26.72 58.22 17.27
N GLN A 8 27.12 57.48 18.31
CA GLN A 8 26.93 56.04 18.40
C GLN A 8 25.45 55.61 18.47
N ARG A 9 24.60 56.36 19.18
CA ARG A 9 23.16 56.12 19.20
C ARG A 9 22.51 56.42 17.85
N ALA A 10 22.91 57.49 17.18
CA ALA A 10 22.42 57.80 15.84
C ALA A 10 22.82 56.74 14.81
N LEU A 11 24.04 56.20 14.89
CA LEU A 11 24.52 55.13 14.01
C LEU A 11 23.77 53.80 14.26
N LEU A 12 23.46 53.44 15.50
CA LEU A 12 22.66 52.26 15.85
C LEU A 12 21.21 52.36 15.39
N ILE A 13 20.61 53.58 15.45
CA ILE A 13 19.26 53.81 14.93
C ILE A 13 19.24 53.70 13.40
N LEU A 14 20.25 54.26 12.73
CA LEU A 14 20.37 54.20 11.28
C LEU A 14 20.56 52.75 10.77
N THR A 15 21.40 51.96 11.42
CA THR A 15 21.58 50.57 11.08
C THR A 15 20.34 49.73 11.33
N SER A 16 19.59 49.97 12.41
CA SER A 16 18.33 49.29 12.69
C SER A 16 17.23 49.65 11.67
N LEU A 17 17.15 50.92 11.23
CA LEU A 17 16.22 51.31 10.18
C LEU A 17 16.56 50.68 8.82
N LEU A 18 17.84 50.59 8.47
CA LEU A 18 18.29 49.94 7.23
C LEU A 18 18.02 48.42 7.25
N THR A 19 18.17 47.75 8.39
CA THR A 19 17.85 46.34 8.50
C THR A 19 16.34 46.08 8.41
N VAL A 20 15.51 46.94 9.02
CA VAL A 20 14.04 46.84 8.92
C VAL A 20 13.57 47.05 7.49
N THR A 21 14.11 48.05 6.77
CA THR A 21 13.76 48.30 5.36
C THR A 21 14.22 47.15 4.45
N TRP A 22 15.37 46.54 4.74
CA TRP A 22 15.86 45.40 3.98
C TRP A 22 14.99 44.12 4.22
N ILE A 23 14.59 43.86 5.47
CA ILE A 23 13.69 42.76 5.83
C ILE A 23 12.28 42.98 5.20
N THR A 24 11.75 44.20 5.24
CA THR A 24 10.45 44.50 4.61
C THR A 24 10.50 44.37 3.08
N SER A 25 11.62 44.71 2.45
CA SER A 25 11.83 44.50 1.02
C SER A 25 11.89 43.03 0.63
N ILE A 26 12.55 42.20 1.45
CA ILE A 26 12.58 40.72 1.23
C ILE A 26 11.19 40.12 1.42
N ILE A 27 10.43 40.56 2.43
CA ILE A 27 9.05 40.10 2.66
C ILE A 27 8.15 40.52 1.51
N ALA A 28 8.28 41.75 1.00
CA ALA A 28 7.51 42.23 -0.15
C ALA A 28 7.85 41.45 -1.43
N GLN A 29 9.12 41.15 -1.71
CA GLN A 29 9.53 40.32 -2.85
C GLN A 29 9.05 38.86 -2.76
N ASN A 30 8.99 38.29 -1.56
CA ASN A 30 8.45 36.94 -1.36
C ASN A 30 6.91 36.91 -1.41
N SER A 31 6.22 38.00 -0.98
CA SER A 31 4.77 38.09 -1.09
C SER A 31 4.30 38.23 -2.55
N THR A 32 5.03 38.98 -3.38
CA THR A 32 4.71 39.06 -4.82
C THR A 32 4.88 37.75 -5.55
N LYS A 33 5.84 36.89 -5.14
CA LYS A 33 5.97 35.51 -5.65
C LYS A 33 4.83 34.57 -5.17
N LEU A 34 4.32 34.77 -3.96
CA LEU A 34 3.16 34.03 -3.46
C LEU A 34 1.85 34.46 -4.15
N TRP A 35 1.70 35.75 -4.45
CA TRP A 35 0.51 36.27 -5.15
C TRP A 35 0.43 35.86 -6.62
N SER A 36 1.56 35.66 -7.29
CA SER A 36 1.55 35.14 -8.67
C SER A 36 1.11 33.68 -8.79
N VAL A 37 1.19 32.88 -7.71
CA VAL A 37 0.72 31.48 -7.65
C VAL A 37 -0.77 31.40 -7.25
N VAL A 38 -1.29 32.39 -6.53
CA VAL A 38 -2.69 32.40 -6.05
C VAL A 38 -3.65 33.08 -7.05
N ASN A 39 -3.16 33.97 -7.92
CA ASN A 39 -4.02 34.70 -8.86
C ASN A 39 -4.37 33.99 -10.17
N LEU A 40 -4.11 32.69 -10.27
CA LEU A 40 -4.54 31.83 -11.39
C LEU A 40 -5.98 31.32 -11.28
N SER A 41 -6.74 31.76 -10.27
CA SER A 41 -8.09 31.24 -10.00
C SER A 41 -9.23 32.23 -10.00
N ILE A 42 -8.99 33.53 -10.07
CA ILE A 42 -10.09 34.53 -10.07
C ILE A 42 -9.72 35.72 -10.94
N SER A 43 -10.11 35.74 -12.20
CA SER A 43 -10.34 36.95 -12.98
C SER A 43 -11.38 36.67 -14.05
N LEU A 44 -12.62 36.99 -13.72
CA LEU A 44 -13.68 37.30 -14.68
C LEU A 44 -14.15 38.73 -14.42
N HIS A 45 -14.22 39.47 -15.52
CA HIS A 45 -14.82 40.80 -15.75
C HIS A 45 -13.93 42.06 -15.57
N HIS A 46 -13.48 42.70 -16.63
CA HIS A 46 -14.19 43.73 -17.38
C HIS A 46 -13.47 44.10 -18.68
N TRP A 47 -14.27 44.32 -19.71
CA TRP A 47 -13.88 44.63 -21.08
C TRP A 47 -13.76 46.15 -21.31
N ASN A 48 -12.78 46.56 -22.11
CA ASN A 48 -12.99 47.63 -23.08
C ASN A 48 -12.17 47.36 -24.35
N ILE A 49 -12.82 47.61 -25.47
CA ILE A 49 -12.44 47.23 -26.83
C ILE A 49 -11.54 48.28 -27.45
N SER A 50 -10.41 47.88 -28.04
CA SER A 50 -9.85 48.53 -29.24
C SER A 50 -9.33 47.45 -30.20
N LYS A 51 -9.73 47.59 -31.45
CA LYS A 51 -9.39 46.70 -32.56
C LYS A 51 -7.93 46.84 -32.94
N GLU A 52 -7.18 45.73 -32.94
CA GLU A 52 -6.08 45.50 -33.88
C GLU A 52 -5.74 44.02 -33.93
N SER A 53 -5.64 43.51 -35.17
CA SER A 53 -5.14 42.23 -35.70
C SER A 53 -4.91 41.04 -34.77
N CYS A 54 -5.70 40.00 -34.99
CA CYS A 54 -5.65 38.67 -34.42
C CYS A 54 -4.35 37.92 -34.75
N PRO A 55 -3.59 37.44 -33.74
CA PRO A 55 -2.85 36.19 -33.88
C PRO A 55 -3.77 35.05 -33.43
N GLU A 56 -3.77 33.91 -34.14
CA GLU A 56 -4.51 32.71 -33.80
C GLU A 56 -4.28 32.30 -32.34
N ILE A 57 -5.28 32.53 -31.50
CA ILE A 57 -5.32 31.94 -30.16
C ILE A 57 -5.62 30.48 -30.37
N SER A 58 -4.58 29.66 -30.27
CA SER A 58 -4.76 28.23 -30.05
C SER A 58 -5.58 28.08 -28.76
N THR A 59 -6.88 27.84 -28.91
CA THR A 59 -7.76 27.41 -27.82
C THR A 59 -7.17 26.16 -27.23
N ILE A 60 -6.56 26.27 -26.06
CA ILE A 60 -6.24 25.12 -25.22
C ILE A 60 -7.60 24.51 -24.87
N LEU A 61 -8.03 23.54 -25.66
CA LEU A 61 -9.17 22.68 -25.34
C LEU A 61 -8.85 22.05 -23.99
N VAL A 62 -9.47 22.52 -22.92
CA VAL A 62 -9.43 21.87 -21.60
C VAL A 62 -10.08 20.52 -21.81
N LYS A 63 -9.25 19.50 -21.98
CA LYS A 63 -9.69 18.13 -22.19
C LYS A 63 -10.51 17.72 -20.98
N SER A 64 -11.78 17.37 -21.17
CA SER A 64 -12.62 16.86 -20.09
C SER A 64 -11.93 15.66 -19.39
N PRO A 65 -12.03 15.56 -18.07
CA PRO A 65 -11.38 14.50 -17.32
C PRO A 65 -11.89 13.13 -17.79
N THR A 66 -10.99 12.18 -17.94
CA THR A 66 -11.33 10.81 -18.32
C THR A 66 -12.09 10.12 -17.18
N GLU A 67 -12.83 9.05 -17.47
CA GLU A 67 -13.50 8.21 -16.48
C GLU A 67 -12.51 7.73 -15.38
N THR A 68 -11.28 7.38 -15.78
CA THR A 68 -10.22 6.97 -14.84
C THR A 68 -9.84 8.11 -13.90
N GLU A 69 -9.70 9.33 -14.39
CA GLU A 69 -9.38 10.51 -13.57
C GLU A 69 -10.52 10.86 -12.60
N LEU A 70 -11.77 10.75 -13.05
CA LEU A 70 -12.93 10.94 -12.17
C LEU A 70 -12.97 9.89 -11.06
N ARG A 71 -12.69 8.63 -11.39
CA ARG A 71 -12.65 7.54 -10.39
C ARG A 71 -11.50 7.70 -9.41
N ILE A 72 -10.31 8.13 -9.87
CA ILE A 72 -9.19 8.47 -8.98
C ILE A 72 -9.60 9.57 -8.00
N LYS A 73 -10.22 10.64 -8.51
CA LYS A 73 -10.69 11.76 -7.67
C LYS A 73 -11.69 11.30 -6.61
N GLU A 74 -12.65 10.46 -6.97
CA GLU A 74 -13.63 9.90 -6.04
C GLU A 74 -12.95 9.10 -4.91
N ILE A 75 -12.01 8.21 -5.26
CA ILE A 75 -11.27 7.40 -4.30
C ILE A 75 -10.43 8.29 -3.37
N LEU A 76 -9.74 9.28 -3.93
CA LEU A 76 -8.95 10.24 -3.15
C LEU A 76 -9.83 11.02 -2.16
N GLN A 77 -11.03 11.44 -2.56
CA GLN A 77 -11.97 12.12 -1.66
C GLN A 77 -12.37 11.24 -0.48
N LYS A 78 -12.67 9.95 -0.71
CA LYS A 78 -12.96 8.99 0.36
C LYS A 78 -11.78 8.83 1.32
N ILE A 79 -10.57 8.72 0.80
CA ILE A 79 -9.36 8.58 1.62
C ILE A 79 -9.12 9.85 2.44
N HIS A 80 -9.28 11.04 1.86
CA HIS A 80 -9.14 12.30 2.58
C HIS A 80 -10.16 12.46 3.72
N GLN A 81 -11.37 11.91 3.57
CA GLN A 81 -12.35 11.88 4.66
C GLN A 81 -11.91 10.96 5.81
N LEU A 82 -11.22 9.85 5.50
CA LEU A 82 -10.68 8.93 6.51
C LEU A 82 -9.42 9.48 7.19
N ILE A 83 -8.70 10.38 6.53
CA ILE A 83 -7.43 10.95 7.00
C ILE A 83 -7.52 12.48 6.98
N PRO A 84 -8.31 13.08 7.87
CA PRO A 84 -8.38 14.53 7.95
C PRO A 84 -7.03 15.11 8.41
N PRO A 85 -6.64 16.30 7.92
CA PRO A 85 -5.39 16.93 8.34
C PRO A 85 -5.34 17.13 9.87
N ARG A 86 -4.29 16.64 10.52
CA ARG A 86 -4.01 16.78 11.95
C ARG A 86 -2.61 17.36 12.10
N PRO A 87 -2.46 18.68 12.27
CA PRO A 87 -1.14 19.31 12.40
C PRO A 87 -0.46 18.85 13.68
N TYR A 88 0.80 18.46 13.58
CA TYR A 88 1.64 18.12 14.73
C TYR A 88 2.18 19.40 15.38
N THR A 89 1.80 19.66 16.61
CA THR A 89 2.26 20.81 17.39
C THR A 89 3.31 20.40 18.42
N HIS A 90 2.96 19.46 19.29
CA HIS A 90 3.82 18.96 20.35
C HIS A 90 3.54 17.49 20.65
N VAL A 91 4.58 16.74 21.08
CA VAL A 91 4.43 15.30 21.39
C VAL A 91 3.40 15.04 22.49
N ASN A 92 3.29 15.94 23.47
CA ASN A 92 2.37 15.76 24.58
C ASN A 92 0.89 15.78 24.17
N SER A 93 0.55 16.41 23.06
CA SER A 93 -0.82 16.45 22.52
C SER A 93 -1.17 15.25 21.62
N THR A 94 -0.18 14.39 21.29
CA THR A 94 -0.44 13.19 20.48
C THR A 94 -0.99 12.06 21.33
N THR A 95 -1.67 11.10 20.72
CA THR A 95 -2.22 9.93 21.41
C THR A 95 -1.10 9.13 22.08
N SER A 96 -1.31 8.81 23.35
CA SER A 96 -0.39 8.05 24.20
C SER A 96 -0.96 6.68 24.53
N ALA A 97 -0.29 5.62 24.11
CA ALA A 97 -0.69 4.26 24.47
C ALA A 97 -0.73 4.03 26.00
N LYS A 98 0.15 4.70 26.75
CA LYS A 98 0.25 4.57 28.21
C LYS A 98 -0.95 5.20 28.95
N HIS A 99 -1.49 6.31 28.44
CA HIS A 99 -2.54 7.06 29.13
C HIS A 99 -3.93 6.78 28.58
N SER A 100 -4.03 6.20 27.38
CA SER A 100 -5.31 5.75 26.80
C SER A 100 -5.90 4.60 27.62
N THR A 101 -7.21 4.59 27.75
CA THR A 101 -7.94 3.62 28.57
C THR A 101 -8.82 2.72 27.71
N VAL A 102 -8.95 1.47 28.13
CA VAL A 102 -9.80 0.47 27.48
C VAL A 102 -10.83 -0.06 28.47
N THR A 103 -12.04 -0.29 27.98
CA THR A 103 -13.16 -0.83 28.77
C THR A 103 -13.88 -1.89 27.96
N ILE A 104 -14.08 -3.07 28.52
CA ILE A 104 -14.92 -4.11 27.91
C ILE A 104 -16.37 -3.63 27.98
N LEU A 105 -17.01 -3.58 26.83
CA LEU A 105 -18.45 -3.29 26.75
C LEU A 105 -19.24 -4.56 27.04
N ASN A 106 -20.28 -4.43 27.89
CA ASN A 106 -21.15 -5.55 28.27
C ASN A 106 -20.36 -6.79 28.73
N PRO A 107 -19.54 -6.66 29.81
CA PRO A 107 -18.77 -7.77 30.33
C PRO A 107 -19.69 -8.93 30.72
N LYS A 108 -19.25 -10.17 30.47
CA LYS A 108 -19.97 -11.40 30.77
C LYS A 108 -19.24 -12.19 31.85
N ASP A 109 -19.98 -12.87 32.70
CA ASP A 109 -19.40 -13.82 33.67
C ASP A 109 -18.76 -15.01 32.96
N THR A 110 -19.26 -15.38 31.79
CA THR A 110 -18.75 -16.49 30.98
C THR A 110 -18.77 -16.10 29.51
N TYR A 111 -17.61 -16.19 28.87
CA TYR A 111 -17.47 -16.01 27.43
C TYR A 111 -17.49 -17.35 26.71
N CYS A 112 -18.32 -17.44 25.67
CA CYS A 112 -18.46 -18.64 24.87
C CYS A 112 -17.76 -18.49 23.52
N ARG A 113 -17.26 -19.60 22.98
CA ARG A 113 -16.76 -19.64 21.60
C ARG A 113 -17.86 -19.19 20.64
N GLY A 114 -17.53 -18.21 19.79
CA GLY A 114 -18.45 -17.54 18.85
C GLY A 114 -19.00 -16.23 19.35
N ASP A 115 -18.81 -15.90 20.62
CA ASP A 115 -19.21 -14.60 21.16
C ASP A 115 -18.38 -13.47 20.53
N GLN A 116 -19.00 -12.31 20.46
CA GLN A 116 -18.35 -11.05 20.16
C GLN A 116 -17.89 -10.40 21.46
N LEU A 117 -16.64 -9.99 21.50
CA LEU A 117 -16.05 -9.20 22.57
C LEU A 117 -15.77 -7.81 22.03
N ASP A 118 -16.48 -6.83 22.57
CA ASP A 118 -16.36 -5.44 22.19
C ASP A 118 -15.65 -4.63 23.28
N ILE A 119 -14.63 -3.88 22.88
CA ILE A 119 -13.79 -3.07 23.75
C ILE A 119 -13.86 -1.63 23.25
N LEU A 120 -14.21 -0.72 24.15
CA LEU A 120 -14.14 0.71 23.91
C LEU A 120 -12.74 1.20 24.29
N LEU A 121 -12.03 1.78 23.35
CA LEU A 121 -10.81 2.55 23.59
C LEU A 121 -11.17 4.04 23.67
N GLU A 122 -10.80 4.69 24.75
CA GLU A 122 -10.76 6.15 24.88
C GLU A 122 -9.31 6.61 24.75
N ALA A 123 -9.01 7.27 23.64
CA ALA A 123 -7.67 7.79 23.36
C ALA A 123 -7.39 9.03 24.23
N ARG A 124 -6.20 9.04 24.84
CA ARG A 124 -5.70 10.16 25.65
C ARG A 124 -4.33 10.58 25.19
N ASP A 125 -4.01 11.84 25.40
CA ASP A 125 -2.69 12.40 25.12
C ASP A 125 -1.66 12.03 26.21
N HIS A 126 -0.43 12.50 26.07
CA HIS A 126 0.64 12.23 27.05
C HIS A 126 0.46 12.96 28.40
N LEU A 127 -0.49 13.90 28.50
CA LEU A 127 -0.87 14.58 29.72
C LEU A 127 -2.11 13.94 30.39
N GLY A 128 -2.70 12.93 29.74
CA GLY A 128 -3.89 12.25 30.21
C GLY A 128 -5.21 12.90 29.78
N HIS A 129 -5.19 13.95 28.98
CA HIS A 129 -6.40 14.58 28.45
C HIS A 129 -7.01 13.71 27.36
N ARG A 130 -8.33 13.60 27.35
CA ARG A 130 -9.05 12.87 26.31
C ARG A 130 -8.83 13.53 24.94
N LYS A 131 -8.63 12.71 23.92
CA LYS A 131 -8.58 13.18 22.52
C LYS A 131 -10.00 13.50 22.05
N GLU A 132 -10.16 14.59 21.32
CA GLU A 132 -11.45 15.02 20.77
C GLU A 132 -11.67 14.58 19.32
N TYR A 133 -10.70 13.88 18.74
CA TYR A 133 -10.71 13.42 17.35
C TYR A 133 -10.03 12.06 17.21
N GLY A 134 -10.41 11.34 16.17
CA GLY A 134 -9.84 10.06 15.78
C GLY A 134 -8.72 10.18 14.74
N GLY A 135 -8.47 9.11 14.03
CA GLY A 135 -7.48 9.02 12.95
C GLY A 135 -6.20 8.29 13.35
N ASP A 136 -6.10 7.76 14.56
CA ASP A 136 -4.96 6.93 14.98
C ASP A 136 -4.91 5.63 14.14
N PHE A 137 -3.71 5.22 13.73
CA PHE A 137 -3.53 3.93 13.10
C PHE A 137 -3.27 2.86 14.15
N LEU A 138 -4.29 2.03 14.37
CA LEU A 138 -4.35 0.99 15.39
C LEU A 138 -4.29 -0.40 14.75
N ARG A 139 -3.72 -1.38 15.46
CA ARG A 139 -3.73 -2.79 15.07
C ARG A 139 -4.17 -3.66 16.24
N ALA A 140 -5.28 -4.36 16.06
CA ALA A 140 -5.84 -5.25 17.05
C ALA A 140 -5.57 -6.72 16.68
N ARG A 141 -5.18 -7.53 17.68
CA ARG A 141 -4.94 -8.96 17.53
C ARG A 141 -5.32 -9.68 18.80
N MET A 142 -5.98 -10.83 18.68
CA MET A 142 -6.10 -11.78 19.78
C MET A 142 -5.25 -13.03 19.49
N SER A 143 -4.75 -13.68 20.55
CA SER A 143 -3.88 -14.85 20.38
C SER A 143 -3.93 -15.79 21.57
N SER A 144 -3.60 -17.06 21.32
CA SER A 144 -3.29 -18.07 22.32
C SER A 144 -2.04 -18.83 21.88
N PRO A 145 -0.86 -18.47 22.44
CA PRO A 145 0.41 -19.13 22.05
C PRO A 145 0.40 -20.64 22.25
N ALA A 146 -0.19 -21.12 23.35
CA ALA A 146 -0.30 -22.55 23.65
C ALA A 146 -1.05 -23.34 22.56
N LEU A 147 -2.08 -22.73 21.97
CA LEU A 147 -2.87 -23.31 20.88
C LEU A 147 -2.33 -22.94 19.49
N LYS A 148 -1.25 -22.18 19.39
CA LYS A 148 -0.79 -21.60 18.12
C LYS A 148 -1.96 -20.95 17.37
N ALA A 149 -2.80 -20.21 18.12
CA ALA A 149 -4.00 -19.56 17.63
C ALA A 149 -3.82 -18.05 17.57
N GLY A 150 -4.52 -17.41 16.62
CA GLY A 150 -4.55 -15.96 16.48
C GLY A 150 -5.59 -15.52 15.47
N ALA A 151 -6.10 -14.31 15.68
CA ALA A 151 -7.02 -13.62 14.77
C ALA A 151 -6.80 -12.11 14.86
N SER A 152 -7.11 -11.38 13.80
CA SER A 152 -7.18 -9.92 13.87
C SER A 152 -8.45 -9.47 14.58
N GLY A 153 -8.40 -8.28 15.19
CA GLY A 153 -9.57 -7.56 15.66
C GLY A 153 -9.98 -6.47 14.65
N LYS A 154 -11.26 -6.16 14.61
CA LYS A 154 -11.79 -5.05 13.81
C LYS A 154 -11.75 -3.77 14.65
N VAL A 155 -11.16 -2.71 14.10
CA VAL A 155 -11.14 -1.38 14.72
C VAL A 155 -12.10 -0.48 13.96
N THR A 156 -13.00 0.19 14.67
CA THR A 156 -13.91 1.20 14.15
C THR A 156 -13.63 2.53 14.87
N ASP A 157 -13.29 3.55 14.11
CA ASP A 157 -13.02 4.90 14.61
C ASP A 157 -14.32 5.72 14.59
N PHE A 158 -14.70 6.32 15.73
CA PHE A 158 -15.86 7.22 15.84
C PHE A 158 -15.50 8.69 15.56
N ASN A 159 -14.24 8.97 15.20
CA ASN A 159 -13.72 10.32 14.89
C ASN A 159 -13.85 11.35 16.03
N ASN A 160 -14.02 10.90 17.25
CA ASN A 160 -14.16 11.72 18.47
C ASN A 160 -13.18 11.33 19.59
N GLY A 161 -12.08 10.65 19.23
CA GLY A 161 -11.11 10.13 20.20
C GLY A 161 -11.52 8.82 20.85
N THR A 162 -12.63 8.19 20.40
CA THR A 162 -13.00 6.85 20.83
C THR A 162 -13.00 5.86 19.68
N TYR A 163 -12.68 4.61 19.99
CA TYR A 163 -12.63 3.52 19.02
C TYR A 163 -13.32 2.30 19.57
N LEU A 164 -14.07 1.59 18.72
CA LEU A 164 -14.58 0.27 19.05
C LEU A 164 -13.63 -0.78 18.48
N VAL A 165 -13.12 -1.64 19.34
CA VAL A 165 -12.30 -2.80 18.96
C VAL A 165 -13.11 -4.06 19.21
N SER A 166 -13.43 -4.77 18.12
CA SER A 166 -14.29 -5.94 18.16
C SER A 166 -13.50 -7.21 17.83
N PHE A 167 -13.63 -8.23 18.68
CA PHE A 167 -13.07 -9.56 18.46
C PHE A 167 -14.18 -10.61 18.44
N THR A 168 -14.09 -11.57 17.54
CA THR A 168 -14.90 -12.79 17.60
C THR A 168 -14.06 -13.88 18.28
N LEU A 169 -14.57 -14.48 19.35
CA LEU A 169 -13.87 -15.50 20.13
C LEU A 169 -13.93 -16.85 19.41
N PHE A 170 -12.94 -17.14 18.55
CA PHE A 170 -12.99 -18.27 17.62
C PHE A 170 -12.62 -19.63 18.21
N TRP A 171 -11.95 -19.67 19.34
CA TRP A 171 -11.48 -20.90 20.01
C TRP A 171 -11.69 -20.88 21.51
N GLU A 172 -11.62 -22.04 22.13
CA GLU A 172 -11.74 -22.25 23.57
C GLU A 172 -10.39 -22.11 24.26
N GLY A 173 -10.41 -21.80 25.56
CA GLY A 173 -9.24 -21.62 26.41
C GLY A 173 -8.85 -20.17 26.60
N GLN A 174 -7.67 -19.95 27.13
CA GLN A 174 -7.17 -18.62 27.47
C GLN A 174 -6.79 -17.82 26.22
N VAL A 175 -7.31 -16.62 26.12
CA VAL A 175 -7.08 -15.68 25.00
C VAL A 175 -6.41 -14.41 25.53
N SER A 176 -5.29 -14.03 24.94
CA SER A 176 -4.62 -12.76 25.15
C SER A 176 -5.02 -11.77 24.06
N LEU A 177 -5.30 -10.54 24.45
CA LEU A 177 -5.66 -9.43 23.57
C LEU A 177 -4.48 -8.46 23.43
N SER A 178 -4.33 -7.88 22.27
CA SER A 178 -3.31 -6.86 21.98
C SER A 178 -3.90 -5.78 21.09
N LEU A 179 -3.68 -4.53 21.47
CA LEU A 179 -4.04 -3.35 20.71
C LEU A 179 -2.83 -2.42 20.62
N LEU A 180 -2.23 -2.38 19.45
CA LEU A 180 -1.06 -1.57 19.19
C LEU A 180 -1.44 -0.21 18.62
N LEU A 181 -0.94 0.87 19.21
CA LEU A 181 -0.88 2.17 18.60
C LEU A 181 0.31 2.19 17.64
N ILE A 182 0.04 1.97 16.34
CA ILE A 182 1.10 1.99 15.32
C ILE A 182 1.55 3.43 15.10
N HIS A 183 0.60 4.35 14.86
CA HIS A 183 0.87 5.79 14.76
C HIS A 183 -0.28 6.61 15.33
N PRO A 184 -0.01 7.70 16.07
CA PRO A 184 -1.02 8.67 16.43
C PRO A 184 -1.54 9.41 15.17
N SER A 185 -2.71 10.00 15.25
CA SER A 185 -3.39 10.67 14.13
C SER A 185 -2.54 11.79 13.50
N GLU A 186 -1.75 12.51 14.28
CA GLU A 186 -0.80 13.52 13.80
C GLU A 186 0.32 12.87 12.96
N GLY A 187 0.78 11.68 13.38
CA GLY A 187 1.75 10.88 12.62
C GLY A 187 1.14 10.34 11.32
N VAL A 188 -0.10 9.85 11.38
CA VAL A 188 -0.87 9.42 10.19
C VAL A 188 -0.99 10.55 9.19
N SER A 189 -1.39 11.75 9.64
CA SER A 189 -1.51 12.95 8.80
C SER A 189 -0.18 13.37 8.18
N ALA A 190 0.91 13.33 8.96
CA ALA A 190 2.25 13.66 8.48
C ALA A 190 2.73 12.65 7.42
N LEU A 191 2.52 11.34 7.63
CA LEU A 191 2.86 10.30 6.65
C LEU A 191 2.05 10.42 5.37
N TRP A 192 0.75 10.72 5.50
CA TRP A 192 -0.12 10.92 4.34
C TRP A 192 0.34 12.10 3.49
N ARG A 193 0.62 13.24 4.11
CA ARG A 193 1.18 14.42 3.44
C ARG A 193 2.51 14.11 2.78
N ALA A 194 3.45 13.52 3.53
CA ALA A 194 4.79 13.20 3.05
C ALA A 194 4.79 12.18 1.89
N ARG A 195 3.85 11.23 1.88
CA ARG A 195 3.70 10.27 0.78
C ARG A 195 3.33 10.97 -0.52
N ASN A 196 2.40 11.93 -0.46
CA ASN A 196 1.79 12.54 -1.65
C ASN A 196 2.52 13.82 -2.11
N GLN A 197 3.61 14.21 -1.46
CA GLN A 197 4.33 15.45 -1.76
C GLN A 197 5.24 15.36 -3.00
N GLY A 198 5.75 14.15 -3.35
CA GLY A 198 6.62 14.01 -4.52
C GLY A 198 7.04 12.57 -4.81
N TYR A 199 7.77 12.42 -5.92
CA TYR A 199 8.18 11.14 -6.50
C TYR A 199 9.67 10.81 -6.26
N ASP A 200 10.42 11.71 -5.68
CA ASP A 200 11.88 11.74 -5.68
C ASP A 200 12.54 11.02 -4.49
N LYS A 201 11.75 10.41 -3.58
CA LYS A 201 12.29 9.57 -2.50
C LYS A 201 13.03 8.32 -3.02
N ILE A 202 12.65 7.85 -4.20
CA ILE A 202 13.27 6.74 -4.93
C ILE A 202 13.68 7.23 -6.31
N ILE A 203 14.95 7.06 -6.65
CA ILE A 203 15.47 7.36 -7.98
C ILE A 203 15.59 6.07 -8.77
N PHE A 204 15.25 6.13 -10.03
CA PHE A 204 15.55 5.07 -11.00
C PHE A 204 16.77 5.45 -11.81
N LYS A 205 17.64 4.47 -12.11
CA LYS A 205 18.77 4.62 -13.02
C LYS A 205 18.62 3.63 -14.17
N GLY A 206 18.49 4.14 -15.37
CA GLY A 206 18.44 3.37 -16.61
C GLY A 206 19.81 3.15 -17.18
N LYS A 207 20.14 1.89 -17.53
CA LYS A 207 21.34 1.50 -18.26
C LYS A 207 21.04 1.39 -19.74
N PHE A 208 21.64 2.25 -20.53
CA PHE A 208 21.58 2.23 -21.99
C PHE A 208 22.82 1.55 -22.55
N VAL A 209 22.66 0.67 -23.51
CA VAL A 209 23.74 -0.08 -24.16
C VAL A 209 23.58 -0.02 -25.67
N ASN A 210 24.60 0.47 -26.37
CA ASN A 210 24.69 0.47 -27.83
C ASN A 210 26.08 0.01 -28.26
N GLY A 211 26.17 -1.20 -28.78
CA GLY A 211 27.45 -1.87 -29.07
C GLY A 211 28.31 -2.01 -27.80
N THR A 212 29.49 -1.44 -27.80
CA THR A 212 30.43 -1.44 -26.65
C THR A 212 30.18 -0.28 -25.67
N SER A 213 29.40 0.72 -26.08
CA SER A 213 29.13 1.90 -25.26
C SER A 213 28.00 1.64 -24.27
N GLN A 214 28.19 2.05 -23.00
CA GLN A 214 27.17 1.97 -21.98
C GLN A 214 27.11 3.26 -21.17
N VAL A 215 25.89 3.75 -20.92
CA VAL A 215 25.64 4.99 -20.17
C VAL A 215 24.49 4.75 -19.18
N PHE A 216 24.60 5.37 -17.99
CA PHE A 216 23.53 5.40 -17.02
C PHE A 216 22.91 6.81 -16.97
N THR A 217 21.59 6.91 -17.04
CA THR A 217 20.86 8.16 -16.88
C THR A 217 19.79 8.05 -15.79
N GLU A 218 19.35 9.18 -15.28
CA GLU A 218 18.24 9.23 -14.33
C GLU A 218 16.94 8.92 -15.07
N CYS A 219 16.10 8.11 -14.40
CA CYS A 219 14.76 7.76 -14.86
C CYS A 219 13.75 7.98 -13.71
N GLY A 220 12.45 8.02 -14.03
CA GLY A 220 11.41 8.18 -13.03
C GLY A 220 10.00 8.13 -13.59
N LEU A 221 9.02 8.16 -12.67
CA LEU A 221 7.61 8.29 -13.05
C LEU A 221 7.28 9.73 -13.47
N THR A 222 8.08 10.68 -13.00
CA THR A 222 8.11 12.09 -13.42
C THR A 222 9.56 12.54 -13.46
N LEU A 223 9.93 13.32 -14.45
CA LEU A 223 11.24 13.97 -14.52
C LEU A 223 11.06 15.42 -14.94
N ASN A 224 11.60 16.33 -14.12
CA ASN A 224 11.72 17.74 -14.47
C ASN A 224 13.11 17.95 -15.11
N SER A 225 13.16 17.99 -16.43
CA SER A 225 14.40 18.18 -17.16
C SER A 225 14.19 19.14 -18.33
N SER A 226 15.15 20.03 -18.56
CA SER A 226 15.26 20.80 -19.79
C SER A 226 15.83 19.97 -20.96
N SER A 227 16.37 18.78 -20.66
CA SER A 227 16.93 17.85 -21.63
C SER A 227 15.84 16.98 -22.24
N GLU A 228 16.09 16.47 -23.45
CA GLU A 228 15.20 15.53 -24.13
C GLU A 228 15.01 14.26 -23.29
N LEU A 229 13.76 13.77 -23.25
CA LEU A 229 13.39 12.58 -22.49
C LEU A 229 13.05 11.41 -23.41
N CYS A 230 13.50 10.24 -23.04
CA CYS A 230 12.94 8.98 -23.53
C CYS A 230 11.65 8.70 -22.76
N THR A 231 10.54 8.53 -23.49
CA THR A 231 9.22 8.27 -22.94
C THR A 231 8.77 6.86 -23.28
N TYR A 232 8.55 6.05 -22.25
CA TYR A 232 8.04 4.67 -22.36
C TYR A 232 6.58 4.65 -21.92
N LEU A 233 5.67 4.49 -22.88
CA LEU A 233 4.22 4.55 -22.66
C LEU A 233 3.62 3.16 -22.54
N TYR A 234 2.76 2.96 -21.56
CA TYR A 234 1.90 1.78 -21.44
C TYR A 234 0.56 2.02 -22.14
N GLY A 235 0.63 2.30 -23.43
CA GLY A 235 -0.50 2.37 -24.36
C GLY A 235 -1.76 3.05 -23.80
N ARG A 236 -2.84 2.26 -23.66
CA ARG A 236 -4.20 2.74 -23.28
C ARG A 236 -4.32 3.29 -21.87
N HIS A 237 -3.32 3.10 -20.99
CA HIS A 237 -3.48 3.24 -19.55
C HIS A 237 -3.03 4.58 -19.00
N GLN A 238 -2.52 5.48 -19.86
CA GLN A 238 -2.02 6.81 -19.47
C GLN A 238 -0.95 6.75 -18.37
N GLU A 239 -0.21 5.66 -18.32
CA GLU A 239 0.95 5.49 -17.46
C GLU A 239 2.21 5.56 -18.32
N ALA A 240 3.22 6.28 -17.84
CA ALA A 240 4.49 6.45 -18.50
C ALA A 240 5.65 6.30 -17.52
N PHE A 241 6.79 5.94 -18.09
CA PHE A 241 8.07 5.94 -17.43
C PHE A 241 9.04 6.75 -18.30
N TYR A 242 9.85 7.59 -17.67
CA TYR A 242 10.72 8.52 -18.36
C TYR A 242 12.17 8.26 -17.99
N CYS A 243 13.08 8.42 -18.97
CA CYS A 243 14.52 8.51 -18.72
C CYS A 243 15.10 9.74 -19.41
N MET A 244 16.10 10.36 -18.80
CA MET A 244 16.91 11.36 -19.50
C MET A 244 17.58 10.69 -20.70
N LYS A 245 17.37 11.23 -21.91
CA LYS A 245 17.97 10.67 -23.13
C LYS A 245 19.49 10.85 -23.10
N PRO A 246 20.27 9.77 -23.19
CA PRO A 246 21.71 9.90 -23.27
C PRO A 246 22.14 10.49 -24.61
N GLN A 247 23.26 11.22 -24.62
CA GLN A 247 23.82 11.75 -25.87
C GLN A 247 24.20 10.61 -26.80
N ASN A 248 23.88 10.75 -28.07
CA ASN A 248 24.24 9.82 -29.14
C ASN A 248 23.74 8.37 -28.96
N MET A 249 22.68 8.18 -28.17
CA MET A 249 22.02 6.87 -28.03
C MET A 249 20.51 6.98 -28.25
N PRO A 250 19.90 5.99 -28.95
CA PRO A 250 18.44 5.93 -29.10
C PRO A 250 17.77 5.48 -27.80
N CYS A 251 16.49 5.79 -27.63
CA CYS A 251 15.72 5.42 -26.43
C CYS A 251 15.56 3.90 -26.28
N GLU A 252 15.56 3.17 -27.38
CA GLU A 252 15.47 1.71 -27.45
C GLU A 252 16.71 1.01 -26.91
N ALA A 253 17.81 1.74 -26.72
CA ALA A 253 19.03 1.23 -26.11
C ALA A 253 18.92 0.99 -24.60
N LEU A 254 17.80 1.34 -23.93
CA LEU A 254 17.55 1.02 -22.55
C LEU A 254 17.43 -0.49 -22.34
N THR A 255 18.35 -1.06 -21.57
CA THR A 255 18.41 -2.51 -21.34
C THR A 255 18.05 -2.91 -19.91
N HIS A 256 18.44 -2.11 -18.93
CA HIS A 256 18.22 -2.41 -17.52
C HIS A 256 17.86 -1.15 -16.73
N VAL A 257 17.18 -1.36 -15.62
CA VAL A 257 16.89 -0.30 -14.63
C VAL A 257 17.21 -0.80 -13.23
N THR A 258 17.72 0.08 -12.38
CA THR A 258 17.88 -0.14 -10.94
C THR A 258 17.32 1.03 -10.17
N THR A 259 17.19 0.92 -8.84
CA THR A 259 16.70 2.00 -7.99
C THR A 259 17.65 2.29 -6.84
N MET A 260 17.62 3.52 -6.38
CA MET A 260 18.32 3.98 -5.18
C MET A 260 17.37 4.79 -4.30
N ASN A 261 17.47 4.59 -3.00
CA ASN A 261 16.82 5.48 -2.04
C ASN A 261 17.57 6.81 -2.02
N ARG A 262 16.85 7.92 -2.15
CA ARG A 262 17.41 9.24 -1.82
C ARG A 262 17.25 9.53 -0.34
N GLU A 263 18.21 10.25 0.24
CA GLU A 263 18.11 10.76 1.61
C GLU A 263 17.21 12.02 1.68
N ILE A 264 16.04 11.93 1.05
CA ILE A 264 15.02 12.97 1.07
C ILE A 264 13.89 12.55 2.01
N SER A 265 13.50 13.47 2.87
CA SER A 265 12.35 13.30 3.74
C SER A 265 11.48 14.56 3.67
N TYR A 266 10.19 14.37 3.51
CA TYR A 266 9.19 15.42 3.57
C TYR A 266 8.61 15.63 4.98
N LEU A 267 9.12 14.88 5.95
CA LEU A 267 8.81 15.07 7.35
C LEU A 267 9.75 16.13 7.96
N SER A 268 9.20 17.08 8.71
CA SER A 268 10.00 17.98 9.52
C SER A 268 10.78 17.22 10.60
N VAL A 269 11.82 17.86 11.15
CA VAL A 269 12.61 17.27 12.25
C VAL A 269 11.72 16.92 13.44
N LYS A 270 10.72 17.76 13.75
CA LYS A 270 9.75 17.47 14.82
C LYS A 270 8.89 16.26 14.51
N GLU A 271 8.32 16.17 13.29
CA GLU A 271 7.49 15.04 12.89
C GLU A 271 8.23 13.70 12.89
N LYS A 272 9.51 13.68 12.51
CA LYS A 272 10.36 12.48 12.58
C LYS A 272 10.38 11.87 13.99
N SER A 273 10.25 12.69 15.05
CA SER A 273 10.20 12.20 16.43
C SER A 273 8.99 11.30 16.74
N LEU A 274 7.91 11.38 15.95
CA LEU A 274 6.72 10.51 16.07
C LEU A 274 7.00 9.07 15.65
N PHE A 275 7.99 8.85 14.80
CA PHE A 275 8.32 7.55 14.21
C PHE A 275 9.54 6.89 14.86
N HIS A 276 9.96 7.39 16.01
CA HIS A 276 11.01 6.75 16.77
C HIS A 276 10.58 5.35 17.23
N LYS A 277 11.51 4.39 17.22
CA LYS A 277 11.24 2.97 17.50
C LYS A 277 10.45 2.72 18.78
N SER A 278 10.67 3.54 19.81
CA SER A 278 9.98 3.42 21.09
C SER A 278 8.50 3.87 21.06
N LYS A 279 8.06 4.53 19.99
CA LYS A 279 6.69 5.06 19.86
C LYS A 279 5.83 4.29 18.87
N VAL A 280 6.47 3.59 17.94
CA VAL A 280 5.76 2.82 16.89
C VAL A 280 5.36 1.46 17.45
N GLY A 281 4.08 1.13 17.37
CA GLY A 281 3.54 -0.15 17.82
C GLY A 281 3.53 -0.28 19.34
N ALA A 282 3.28 0.81 20.06
CA ALA A 282 3.15 0.79 21.53
C ALA A 282 1.86 0.08 21.96
N GLU A 283 1.96 -0.85 22.90
CA GLU A 283 0.82 -1.63 23.41
C GLU A 283 -0.07 -0.78 24.33
N ILE A 284 -1.38 -0.76 24.03
CA ILE A 284 -2.39 -0.05 24.83
C ILE A 284 -2.98 -0.95 25.93
N MET A 285 -3.19 -2.24 25.63
CA MET A 285 -3.94 -3.18 26.49
C MET A 285 -3.03 -3.96 27.44
N LYS A 286 -1.98 -3.34 27.99
CA LYS A 286 -1.00 -4.02 28.86
C LYS A 286 -1.61 -4.64 30.13
N ASP A 287 -2.64 -4.00 30.64
CA ASP A 287 -3.23 -4.34 31.93
C ASP A 287 -4.55 -5.13 31.78
N LEU A 288 -4.91 -5.52 30.55
CA LEU A 288 -6.10 -6.32 30.33
C LEU A 288 -5.78 -7.79 30.58
N GLU A 289 -6.45 -8.36 31.58
CA GLU A 289 -6.31 -9.77 31.93
C GLU A 289 -6.69 -10.68 30.77
N HIS A 290 -6.21 -11.92 30.81
CA HIS A 290 -6.61 -12.95 29.86
C HIS A 290 -8.11 -13.22 29.95
N ILE A 291 -8.73 -13.53 28.83
CA ILE A 291 -10.12 -13.92 28.74
C ILE A 291 -10.21 -15.43 28.60
N ASP A 292 -10.93 -16.09 29.49
CA ASP A 292 -11.22 -17.52 29.40
C ASP A 292 -12.48 -17.73 28.56
N VAL A 293 -12.35 -18.56 27.52
CA VAL A 293 -13.41 -18.85 26.55
C VAL A 293 -13.82 -20.31 26.65
N PHE A 294 -15.12 -20.56 26.83
CA PHE A 294 -15.69 -21.89 27.03
C PHE A 294 -16.49 -22.37 25.83
N GLN A 295 -16.72 -23.68 25.74
CA GLN A 295 -17.62 -24.29 24.76
C GLN A 295 -19.04 -24.32 25.31
N CYS A 296 -19.89 -23.37 24.91
CA CYS A 296 -21.29 -23.34 25.34
C CYS A 296 -22.24 -23.96 24.30
N LYS A 297 -21.88 -23.92 23.02
CA LYS A 297 -22.67 -24.48 21.91
C LYS A 297 -21.80 -25.20 20.91
N LYS A 298 -22.32 -26.23 20.24
CA LYS A 298 -21.65 -26.86 19.11
C LYS A 298 -21.53 -25.85 17.96
N ARG A 299 -20.34 -25.76 17.37
CA ARG A 299 -20.12 -24.90 16.20
C ARG A 299 -20.84 -25.50 14.99
N GLU A 300 -21.70 -24.71 14.36
CA GLU A 300 -22.13 -24.99 12.99
C GLU A 300 -20.99 -24.63 12.04
N LYS A 301 -20.45 -25.62 11.33
CA LYS A 301 -19.48 -25.38 10.27
C LYS A 301 -20.21 -24.90 9.03
N SER A 302 -19.72 -23.84 8.39
CA SER A 302 -20.16 -23.52 7.04
C SER A 302 -19.98 -24.76 6.14
N THR A 303 -21.02 -25.17 5.46
CA THR A 303 -20.99 -26.29 4.50
C THR A 303 -20.61 -25.84 3.10
N GLU A 304 -20.67 -24.51 2.85
CA GLU A 304 -20.39 -23.94 1.54
C GLU A 304 -18.91 -23.98 1.21
N LYS A 305 -18.57 -24.48 0.03
CA LYS A 305 -17.20 -24.41 -0.51
C LYS A 305 -16.76 -22.96 -0.73
N CYS A 306 -15.45 -22.74 -0.65
CA CYS A 306 -14.87 -21.46 -1.02
C CYS A 306 -15.08 -21.20 -2.52
N GLN A 307 -15.69 -20.08 -2.86
CA GLN A 307 -16.02 -19.71 -4.24
C GLN A 307 -15.53 -18.30 -4.54
N ILE A 308 -15.16 -18.06 -5.78
CA ILE A 308 -14.83 -16.74 -6.30
C ILE A 308 -16.09 -15.86 -6.27
N GLY A 309 -15.93 -14.55 -6.05
CA GLY A 309 -17.04 -13.58 -5.96
C GLY A 309 -17.70 -13.47 -4.59
N LYS A 310 -17.42 -14.37 -3.64
CA LYS A 310 -17.90 -14.21 -2.26
C LYS A 310 -17.15 -13.11 -1.53
N LYS A 311 -17.89 -12.26 -0.82
CA LYS A 311 -17.32 -11.23 0.04
C LYS A 311 -16.56 -11.87 1.20
N THR A 312 -15.32 -11.46 1.40
CA THR A 312 -14.54 -11.82 2.57
C THR A 312 -14.92 -10.89 3.73
N PRO A 313 -15.42 -11.40 4.86
CA PRO A 313 -15.67 -10.58 6.03
C PRO A 313 -14.36 -10.11 6.68
N ALA A 314 -14.44 -9.21 7.63
CA ALA A 314 -13.31 -8.81 8.47
C ALA A 314 -13.61 -9.17 9.94
N PRO A 315 -12.87 -10.12 10.55
CA PRO A 315 -11.77 -10.89 9.98
C PRO A 315 -12.24 -12.00 9.01
N GLY A 316 -11.44 -12.26 7.97
CA GLY A 316 -11.70 -13.31 6.98
C GLY A 316 -11.43 -14.72 7.50
N GLY A 317 -10.68 -14.84 8.59
CA GLY A 317 -10.33 -16.11 9.21
C GLY A 317 -9.51 -15.97 10.48
N TYR A 318 -9.04 -17.10 10.96
CA TYR A 318 -8.17 -17.19 12.13
C TYR A 318 -7.21 -18.38 12.00
N THR A 319 -6.10 -18.32 12.71
CA THR A 319 -5.22 -19.50 12.85
C THR A 319 -5.54 -20.27 14.12
N LEU A 320 -5.55 -21.58 14.03
CA LEU A 320 -5.69 -22.50 15.16
C LEU A 320 -4.84 -23.74 14.90
N GLN A 321 -3.97 -24.11 15.84
CA GLN A 321 -3.01 -25.21 15.72
C GLN A 321 -2.17 -25.09 14.43
N GLY A 322 -1.82 -23.85 14.04
CA GLY A 322 -1.06 -23.57 12.84
C GLY A 322 -1.83 -23.72 11.51
N ARG A 323 -3.14 -23.98 11.56
CA ARG A 323 -4.01 -24.06 10.38
C ARG A 323 -4.78 -22.76 10.21
N TRP A 324 -4.91 -22.28 9.00
CA TRP A 324 -5.82 -21.18 8.67
C TRP A 324 -7.24 -21.71 8.51
N ILE A 325 -8.19 -21.10 9.17
CA ILE A 325 -9.61 -21.46 9.14
C ILE A 325 -10.40 -20.22 8.72
N THR A 326 -11.10 -20.30 7.60
CA THR A 326 -11.94 -19.22 7.07
C THR A 326 -13.27 -19.12 7.83
N THR A 327 -13.80 -17.90 7.94
CA THR A 327 -15.09 -17.64 8.61
C THR A 327 -16.28 -17.72 7.66
N PHE A 328 -16.05 -17.64 6.35
CA PHE A 328 -17.10 -17.46 5.33
C PHE A 328 -17.26 -18.65 4.37
N CYS A 329 -16.36 -19.64 4.41
CA CYS A 329 -16.45 -20.83 3.58
C CYS A 329 -15.77 -22.03 4.24
N ASN A 330 -16.11 -23.24 3.79
CA ASN A 330 -15.47 -24.46 4.24
C ASN A 330 -14.21 -24.74 3.43
N GLN A 331 -13.06 -24.39 3.99
CA GLN A 331 -11.76 -24.61 3.40
C GLN A 331 -11.32 -26.07 3.60
N ILE A 332 -10.99 -26.74 2.52
CA ILE A 332 -10.47 -28.10 2.53
C ILE A 332 -8.95 -28.04 2.66
N GLN A 333 -8.39 -28.77 3.62
CA GLN A 333 -6.95 -29.01 3.67
C GLN A 333 -6.59 -30.01 2.57
N LEU A 334 -5.84 -29.52 1.58
CA LEU A 334 -5.43 -30.35 0.44
C LEU A 334 -4.12 -31.07 0.75
N ASP A 335 -4.14 -32.38 0.65
CA ASP A 335 -2.93 -33.20 0.62
C ASP A 335 -2.28 -33.18 -0.77
N THR A 336 -1.06 -33.74 -0.88
CA THR A 336 -0.30 -33.74 -2.14
C THR A 336 -1.06 -34.37 -3.30
N ASN A 337 -1.82 -35.45 -3.05
CA ASN A 337 -2.58 -36.12 -4.11
C ASN A 337 -3.73 -35.25 -4.64
N LYS A 338 -4.47 -34.59 -3.73
CA LYS A 338 -5.54 -33.66 -4.10
C LYS A 338 -4.96 -32.44 -4.82
N ILE A 339 -3.82 -31.91 -4.38
CA ILE A 339 -3.12 -30.82 -5.06
C ILE A 339 -2.74 -31.24 -6.47
N ASN A 340 -2.13 -32.42 -6.64
CA ASN A 340 -1.73 -32.95 -7.94
C ASN A 340 -2.93 -33.13 -8.89
N GLY A 341 -4.03 -33.67 -8.36
CA GLY A 341 -5.28 -33.82 -9.14
C GLY A 341 -5.89 -32.48 -9.55
N CYS A 342 -5.89 -31.51 -8.65
CA CYS A 342 -6.40 -30.17 -8.92
C CYS A 342 -5.58 -29.43 -9.97
N LEU A 343 -4.26 -29.51 -9.89
CA LEU A 343 -3.36 -28.80 -10.80
C LEU A 343 -3.31 -29.40 -12.21
N LYS A 344 -3.82 -30.60 -12.42
CA LYS A 344 -3.81 -31.27 -13.73
C LYS A 344 -4.49 -30.40 -14.79
N GLY A 345 -3.76 -30.11 -15.88
CA GLY A 345 -4.22 -29.29 -17.00
C GLY A 345 -4.34 -27.79 -16.70
N LYS A 346 -3.85 -27.31 -15.54
CA LYS A 346 -3.98 -25.91 -15.15
C LYS A 346 -2.86 -25.04 -15.73
N LEU A 347 -3.28 -23.85 -16.16
CA LEU A 347 -2.40 -22.76 -16.55
C LEU A 347 -2.53 -21.62 -15.53
N ILE A 348 -1.47 -21.37 -14.76
CA ILE A 348 -1.49 -20.46 -13.62
C ILE A 348 -0.50 -19.32 -13.84
N TYR A 349 -1.00 -18.09 -13.80
CA TYR A 349 -0.22 -16.87 -13.87
C TYR A 349 -0.14 -16.21 -12.50
N LEU A 350 1.07 -16.05 -11.98
CA LEU A 350 1.37 -15.30 -10.76
C LEU A 350 1.97 -13.95 -11.16
N MET A 351 1.19 -12.88 -11.10
CA MET A 351 1.61 -11.54 -11.54
C MET A 351 1.80 -10.63 -10.34
N GLY A 352 3.04 -10.23 -10.07
CA GLY A 352 3.25 -9.33 -8.94
C GLY A 352 4.66 -9.25 -8.40
N ASP A 353 4.76 -8.92 -7.11
CA ASP A 353 6.01 -8.66 -6.41
C ASP A 353 6.68 -9.94 -5.86
N SER A 354 7.71 -9.73 -5.03
CA SER A 354 8.48 -10.82 -4.40
C SER A 354 7.63 -11.73 -3.51
N THR A 355 6.49 -11.27 -3.00
CA THR A 355 5.62 -12.09 -2.15
C THR A 355 4.90 -13.19 -2.93
N LEU A 356 4.57 -12.98 -4.21
CA LEU A 356 4.15 -14.05 -5.11
C LEU A 356 5.32 -14.88 -5.65
N ARG A 357 6.51 -14.29 -5.79
CA ARG A 357 7.70 -15.08 -6.11
C ARG A 357 8.00 -16.13 -5.04
N GLN A 358 7.71 -15.85 -3.76
CA GLN A 358 7.77 -16.88 -2.72
C GLN A 358 6.90 -18.10 -3.04
N TRP A 359 5.72 -17.92 -3.65
CA TRP A 359 4.83 -19.03 -4.01
C TRP A 359 5.44 -19.94 -5.07
N ILE A 360 6.01 -19.36 -6.16
CA ILE A 360 6.60 -20.19 -7.22
C ILE A 360 7.84 -20.95 -6.73
N HIS A 361 8.57 -20.42 -5.74
CA HIS A 361 9.67 -21.15 -5.11
C HIS A 361 9.21 -22.18 -4.07
N TYR A 362 8.01 -22.01 -3.51
CA TYR A 362 7.45 -22.95 -2.53
C TYR A 362 6.77 -24.17 -3.18
N LEU A 363 6.05 -23.98 -4.27
CA LEU A 363 5.25 -25.00 -4.95
C LEU A 363 6.03 -26.30 -5.28
N PRO A 364 7.27 -26.26 -5.80
CA PRO A 364 8.03 -27.50 -6.05
C PRO A 364 8.42 -28.28 -4.80
N ARG A 365 8.31 -27.67 -3.61
CA ARG A 365 8.56 -28.37 -2.34
C ARG A 365 7.40 -29.32 -1.99
N VAL A 366 6.19 -28.96 -2.41
CA VAL A 366 4.96 -29.74 -2.16
C VAL A 366 4.65 -30.64 -3.34
N VAL A 367 4.76 -30.13 -4.57
CA VAL A 367 4.49 -30.87 -5.81
C VAL A 367 5.83 -31.19 -6.48
N LYS A 368 6.38 -32.36 -6.20
CA LYS A 368 7.75 -32.76 -6.61
C LYS A 368 7.93 -32.91 -8.13
N THR A 369 6.83 -33.08 -8.86
CA THR A 369 6.82 -33.19 -10.33
C THR A 369 6.94 -31.85 -11.03
N LEU A 370 6.63 -30.74 -10.36
CA LEU A 370 6.88 -29.39 -10.89
C LEU A 370 8.38 -29.12 -10.96
N LYS A 371 8.87 -28.83 -12.14
CA LYS A 371 10.29 -28.50 -12.38
C LYS A 371 10.43 -27.11 -12.97
N PHE A 372 11.47 -26.40 -12.55
CA PHE A 372 11.81 -25.13 -13.18
C PHE A 372 12.28 -25.35 -14.61
N PHE A 373 11.70 -24.58 -15.52
CA PHE A 373 12.15 -24.49 -16.90
C PHE A 373 13.01 -23.23 -17.06
N ASP A 374 14.20 -23.36 -17.60
CA ASP A 374 15.10 -22.23 -17.80
C ASP A 374 14.66 -21.44 -19.06
N LEU A 375 14.35 -20.16 -18.85
CA LEU A 375 14.00 -19.23 -19.91
C LEU A 375 15.18 -18.32 -20.31
N HIS A 376 16.39 -18.68 -19.90
CA HIS A 376 17.63 -17.92 -20.14
C HIS A 376 17.59 -16.46 -19.66
N GLY A 377 16.70 -16.12 -18.72
CA GLY A 377 16.64 -14.82 -18.08
C GLY A 377 17.74 -14.66 -17.02
N THR A 378 17.99 -13.44 -16.59
CA THR A 378 19.05 -13.10 -15.63
C THR A 378 18.49 -12.51 -14.35
N GLY A 379 19.20 -12.80 -13.22
CA GLY A 379 18.92 -12.21 -11.93
C GLY A 379 17.64 -12.71 -11.24
N PRO A 380 17.35 -12.20 -10.03
CA PRO A 380 16.27 -12.69 -9.19
C PRO A 380 14.86 -12.28 -9.69
N PHE A 381 14.79 -11.38 -10.65
CA PHE A 381 13.53 -10.85 -11.21
C PHE A 381 13.19 -11.40 -12.58
N LYS A 382 13.98 -12.36 -13.08
CA LYS A 382 13.65 -13.06 -14.32
C LYS A 382 12.28 -13.73 -14.21
N LYS A 383 11.63 -13.90 -15.34
CA LYS A 383 10.42 -14.70 -15.41
C LYS A 383 10.71 -16.12 -14.93
N HIS A 384 9.90 -16.64 -14.02
CA HIS A 384 10.00 -18.01 -13.56
C HIS A 384 8.89 -18.86 -14.15
N LEU A 385 9.24 -20.03 -14.63
CA LEU A 385 8.30 -21.01 -15.21
C LEU A 385 8.49 -22.35 -14.54
N LEU A 386 7.40 -22.94 -14.05
CA LEU A 386 7.32 -24.31 -13.57
C LEU A 386 6.47 -25.12 -14.54
N LEU A 387 6.95 -26.31 -14.87
CA LEU A 387 6.25 -27.27 -15.74
C LEU A 387 6.13 -28.62 -15.05
N ASP A 388 4.96 -29.25 -15.22
CA ASP A 388 4.73 -30.67 -14.98
C ASP A 388 4.20 -31.26 -16.29
N ALA A 389 5.07 -31.93 -17.04
CA ALA A 389 4.74 -32.46 -18.37
C ALA A 389 3.71 -33.59 -18.30
N GLU A 390 3.76 -34.43 -17.26
CA GLU A 390 2.83 -35.57 -17.10
C GLU A 390 1.40 -35.11 -16.84
N ARG A 391 1.24 -33.96 -16.13
CA ARG A 391 -0.06 -33.41 -15.75
C ARG A 391 -0.48 -32.24 -16.61
N HIS A 392 0.34 -31.83 -17.58
CA HIS A 392 0.11 -30.66 -18.42
C HIS A 392 -0.16 -29.40 -17.59
N THR A 393 0.60 -29.21 -16.50
CA THR A 393 0.49 -28.07 -15.60
C THR A 393 1.58 -27.08 -15.88
N GLN A 394 1.21 -25.82 -16.03
CA GLN A 394 2.15 -24.71 -16.19
C GLN A 394 1.86 -23.63 -15.16
N ILE A 395 2.89 -23.22 -14.42
CA ILE A 395 2.81 -22.10 -13.46
C ILE A 395 3.92 -21.11 -13.79
N GLN A 396 3.52 -19.87 -13.99
CA GLN A 396 4.44 -18.80 -14.38
C GLN A 396 4.39 -17.66 -13.36
N TRP A 397 5.55 -17.14 -12.97
CA TRP A 397 5.64 -15.88 -12.24
C TRP A 397 6.29 -14.81 -13.09
N LYS A 398 5.70 -13.61 -13.09
CA LYS A 398 6.26 -12.42 -13.72
C LYS A 398 6.14 -11.23 -12.78
N LYS A 399 7.23 -10.46 -12.65
CA LYS A 399 7.26 -9.25 -11.84
C LYS A 399 6.39 -8.16 -12.49
N HIS A 400 5.69 -7.37 -11.66
CA HIS A 400 4.99 -6.19 -12.15
C HIS A 400 5.97 -5.10 -12.62
N SER A 401 5.50 -4.22 -13.51
CA SER A 401 6.26 -3.07 -14.03
C SER A 401 6.46 -1.95 -13.02
N TYR A 402 7.04 -0.84 -13.46
CA TYR A 402 7.25 0.35 -12.64
C TYR A 402 5.96 0.83 -11.93
N PRO A 403 6.08 1.41 -10.71
CA PRO A 403 7.30 1.52 -9.93
C PRO A 403 7.68 0.21 -9.26
N PHE A 404 8.96 -0.05 -9.14
CA PHE A 404 9.51 -1.12 -8.30
C PHE A 404 10.76 -0.64 -7.57
N ILE A 405 11.18 -1.36 -6.54
CA ILE A 405 12.36 -1.04 -5.74
C ILE A 405 13.29 -2.24 -5.78
N THR A 406 14.52 -2.02 -6.23
CA THR A 406 15.55 -3.05 -6.32
C THR A 406 16.95 -2.43 -6.37
N SER A 407 17.88 -2.99 -5.62
CA SER A 407 19.31 -2.67 -5.73
C SER A 407 20.02 -3.40 -6.88
N HIS A 408 19.35 -4.38 -7.50
CA HIS A 408 19.89 -5.13 -8.63
C HIS A 408 19.45 -4.51 -9.96
N LEU A 409 20.26 -4.67 -10.98
CA LEU A 409 19.88 -4.35 -12.36
C LEU A 409 18.74 -5.28 -12.80
N TYR A 410 17.65 -4.70 -13.24
CA TYR A 410 16.47 -5.37 -13.74
C TYR A 410 16.35 -5.16 -15.24
N SER A 411 16.31 -6.25 -16.02
CA SER A 411 16.17 -6.16 -17.47
C SER A 411 14.78 -5.66 -17.86
N VAL A 412 14.71 -4.69 -18.75
CA VAL A 412 13.44 -4.17 -19.25
C VAL A 412 12.63 -5.20 -20.06
N THR A 413 13.31 -6.25 -20.60
CA THR A 413 12.65 -7.36 -21.30
C THR A 413 11.86 -8.27 -20.35
N GLU A 414 12.20 -8.27 -19.06
CA GLU A 414 11.51 -9.03 -18.02
C GLU A 414 10.32 -8.28 -17.42
N GLU A 415 10.06 -7.07 -17.91
CA GLU A 415 9.00 -6.23 -17.40
C GLU A 415 7.61 -6.81 -17.68
N GLY A 416 6.73 -6.78 -16.68
CA GLY A 416 5.35 -7.23 -16.77
C GLY A 416 4.36 -6.13 -16.41
N TYR A 417 3.84 -5.42 -17.39
CA TYR A 417 2.73 -4.50 -17.16
C TYR A 417 1.43 -5.30 -17.02
N ILE A 418 0.99 -5.54 -15.77
CA ILE A 418 -0.10 -6.47 -15.43
C ILE A 418 -1.34 -6.30 -16.33
N PRO A 419 -1.86 -5.07 -16.59
CA PRO A 419 -3.03 -4.93 -17.46
C PRO A 419 -2.78 -5.46 -18.87
N GLN A 420 -1.60 -5.24 -19.44
CA GLN A 420 -1.25 -5.72 -20.77
C GLN A 420 -1.03 -7.24 -20.80
N GLU A 421 -0.42 -7.80 -19.75
CA GLU A 421 -0.28 -9.24 -19.59
C GLU A 421 -1.65 -9.95 -19.54
N ILE A 422 -2.61 -9.37 -18.79
CA ILE A 422 -3.99 -9.88 -18.74
C ILE A 422 -4.67 -9.80 -20.12
N ASP A 423 -4.45 -8.71 -20.86
CA ASP A 423 -5.04 -8.53 -22.20
C ASP A 423 -4.53 -9.57 -23.22
N GLN A 424 -3.32 -10.11 -23.01
CA GLN A 424 -2.73 -11.15 -23.88
C GLN A 424 -3.21 -12.58 -23.54
N ILE A 425 -3.84 -12.79 -22.38
CA ILE A 425 -4.33 -14.09 -21.96
C ILE A 425 -5.68 -14.36 -22.64
N SER A 426 -5.78 -15.43 -23.42
CA SER A 426 -7.07 -15.89 -23.97
C SER A 426 -8.01 -16.34 -22.86
N GLY A 427 -7.48 -17.09 -21.88
CA GLY A 427 -8.24 -17.61 -20.75
C GLY A 427 -9.10 -18.84 -21.08
N ASP A 428 -9.45 -19.59 -20.07
CA ASP A 428 -10.43 -20.68 -20.07
C ASP A 428 -10.74 -21.11 -18.62
N LYS A 429 -11.57 -22.15 -18.45
CA LYS A 429 -11.91 -22.74 -17.12
C LYS A 429 -10.72 -23.33 -16.37
N ASN A 430 -9.61 -23.63 -17.05
CA ASN A 430 -8.38 -24.17 -16.46
C ASN A 430 -7.34 -23.09 -16.18
N THR A 431 -7.60 -21.85 -16.61
CA THR A 431 -6.71 -20.71 -16.41
C THR A 431 -7.01 -20.03 -15.08
N ALA A 432 -5.97 -19.77 -14.30
CA ALA A 432 -6.04 -19.01 -13.06
C ALA A 432 -4.98 -17.90 -13.05
N ILE A 433 -5.37 -16.72 -12.58
CA ILE A 433 -4.50 -15.55 -12.47
C ILE A 433 -4.49 -15.10 -11.02
N VAL A 434 -3.32 -15.00 -10.41
CA VAL A 434 -3.15 -14.40 -9.07
C VAL A 434 -2.40 -13.10 -9.22
N ILE A 435 -2.94 -12.04 -8.65
CA ILE A 435 -2.39 -10.69 -8.78
C ILE A 435 -2.08 -10.15 -7.39
N THR A 436 -0.88 -9.62 -7.20
CA THR A 436 -0.51 -8.79 -6.04
C THR A 436 0.44 -7.69 -6.47
N PHE A 437 0.21 -6.51 -6.00
CA PHE A 437 1.10 -5.36 -6.13
C PHE A 437 0.78 -4.39 -4.99
N GLY A 438 1.74 -3.56 -4.62
CA GLY A 438 1.51 -2.60 -3.55
C GLY A 438 2.80 -2.30 -2.80
N GLN A 439 3.55 -3.30 -2.38
CA GLN A 439 4.77 -3.10 -1.57
C GLN A 439 5.73 -2.09 -2.20
N HIS A 440 5.89 -2.13 -3.50
CA HIS A 440 6.76 -1.21 -4.25
C HIS A 440 6.12 0.16 -4.55
N PHE A 441 4.81 0.31 -4.34
CA PHE A 441 4.09 1.57 -4.53
C PHE A 441 4.04 2.46 -3.28
N ARG A 442 4.40 1.92 -2.12
CA ARG A 442 4.31 2.62 -0.82
C ARG A 442 5.07 3.95 -0.78
N PRO A 443 6.29 4.10 -1.37
CA PRO A 443 7.04 5.37 -1.34
C PRO A 443 6.50 6.46 -2.27
N PHE A 444 5.61 6.11 -3.19
CA PHE A 444 5.12 7.02 -4.22
C PHE A 444 3.74 7.59 -3.87
N PRO A 445 3.34 8.73 -4.44
CA PRO A 445 1.99 9.25 -4.30
C PRO A 445 0.93 8.18 -4.58
N ILE A 446 -0.16 8.21 -3.81
CA ILE A 446 -1.16 7.13 -3.83
C ILE A 446 -1.91 7.03 -5.17
N ASP A 447 -2.00 8.13 -5.92
CA ASP A 447 -2.66 8.18 -7.23
C ASP A 447 -2.02 7.22 -8.24
N VAL A 448 -0.69 7.01 -8.17
CA VAL A 448 0.03 6.02 -8.99
C VAL A 448 -0.51 4.61 -8.74
N PHE A 449 -0.73 4.27 -7.46
CA PHE A 449 -1.29 2.98 -7.07
C PHE A 449 -2.76 2.84 -7.50
N ILE A 450 -3.57 3.89 -7.25
CA ILE A 450 -4.99 3.91 -7.62
C ILE A 450 -5.15 3.73 -9.13
N ARG A 451 -4.38 4.47 -9.94
CA ARG A 451 -4.39 4.37 -11.40
C ARG A 451 -4.06 2.96 -11.86
N ARG A 452 -3.00 2.34 -11.32
CA ARG A 452 -2.62 0.96 -11.62
C ARG A 452 -3.73 -0.02 -11.26
N ALA A 453 -4.34 0.11 -10.08
CA ALA A 453 -5.42 -0.78 -9.64
C ALA A 453 -6.67 -0.67 -10.53
N ILE A 454 -7.04 0.54 -10.96
CA ILE A 454 -8.13 0.76 -11.93
C ILE A 454 -7.78 0.14 -13.29
N SER A 455 -6.55 0.31 -13.76
CA SER A 455 -6.09 -0.28 -15.03
C SER A 455 -6.13 -1.81 -14.99
N VAL A 456 -5.73 -2.41 -13.87
CA VAL A 456 -5.83 -3.86 -13.65
C VAL A 456 -7.30 -4.31 -13.63
N ARG A 457 -8.18 -3.61 -12.91
CA ARG A 457 -9.63 -3.90 -12.91
C ARG A 457 -10.19 -3.90 -14.32
N LYS A 458 -9.95 -2.85 -15.11
CA LYS A 458 -10.42 -2.74 -16.49
C LYS A 458 -9.89 -3.88 -17.40
N ALA A 459 -8.66 -4.35 -17.18
CA ALA A 459 -8.12 -5.50 -17.90
C ALA A 459 -8.82 -6.81 -17.51
N ILE A 460 -9.14 -7.00 -16.22
CA ILE A 460 -9.91 -8.16 -15.75
C ILE A 460 -11.34 -8.13 -16.31
N GLU A 461 -12.00 -6.98 -16.36
CA GLU A 461 -13.32 -6.83 -16.99
C GLU A 461 -13.29 -7.25 -18.46
N ARG A 462 -12.27 -6.81 -19.21
CA ARG A 462 -12.07 -7.26 -20.62
C ARG A 462 -11.77 -8.77 -20.71
N LEU A 463 -11.02 -9.32 -19.75
CA LEU A 463 -10.80 -10.77 -19.71
C LEU A 463 -12.11 -11.53 -19.49
N PHE A 464 -12.96 -11.09 -18.58
CA PHE A 464 -14.24 -11.74 -18.32
C PHE A 464 -15.23 -11.65 -19.48
N LEU A 465 -15.14 -10.60 -20.31
CA LEU A 465 -15.92 -10.53 -21.56
C LEU A 465 -15.52 -11.62 -22.57
N ARG A 466 -14.24 -11.98 -22.66
CA ARG A 466 -13.76 -13.01 -23.59
C ARG A 466 -13.66 -14.40 -22.97
N SER A 467 -13.52 -14.50 -21.65
CA SER A 467 -13.38 -15.76 -20.92
C SER A 467 -13.93 -15.64 -19.49
N PRO A 468 -15.26 -15.74 -19.29
CA PRO A 468 -15.92 -15.59 -17.99
C PRO A 468 -15.53 -16.70 -16.99
N ASP A 469 -15.06 -17.85 -17.46
CA ASP A 469 -14.67 -19.00 -16.63
C ASP A 469 -13.26 -18.90 -16.07
N THR A 470 -12.45 -17.96 -16.54
CA THR A 470 -11.09 -17.73 -16.02
C THR A 470 -11.16 -17.29 -14.56
N LYS A 471 -10.35 -17.93 -13.72
CA LYS A 471 -10.29 -17.65 -12.28
C LYS A 471 -9.30 -16.53 -12.00
N VAL A 472 -9.78 -15.42 -11.45
CA VAL A 472 -8.91 -14.29 -11.05
C VAL A 472 -8.96 -14.11 -9.55
N ILE A 473 -7.78 -14.02 -8.94
CA ILE A 473 -7.61 -13.91 -7.49
C ILE A 473 -6.72 -12.69 -7.18
N ILE A 474 -7.21 -11.80 -6.33
CA ILE A 474 -6.46 -10.68 -5.78
C ILE A 474 -5.89 -11.10 -4.43
N LYS A 475 -4.57 -11.11 -4.31
CA LYS A 475 -3.90 -11.28 -3.03
C LYS A 475 -3.55 -9.90 -2.48
N THR A 476 -4.05 -9.57 -1.29
CA THR A 476 -3.69 -8.33 -0.61
C THR A 476 -2.23 -8.35 -0.13
N GLU A 477 -1.72 -7.21 0.33
CA GLU A 477 -0.36 -7.13 0.84
C GLU A 477 -0.22 -7.88 2.18
N ASN A 478 0.98 -8.41 2.45
CA ASN A 478 1.35 -8.78 3.81
C ASN A 478 1.64 -7.52 4.63
N ILE A 479 1.42 -7.58 5.95
CA ILE A 479 2.03 -6.58 6.84
C ILE A 479 3.55 -6.75 6.82
N ARG A 480 4.27 -5.69 7.20
CA ARG A 480 5.73 -5.72 7.20
C ARG A 480 6.31 -5.27 8.54
N GLU A 481 7.59 -5.07 8.58
CA GLU A 481 8.37 -4.69 9.76
C GLU A 481 7.92 -3.32 10.29
N MET A 482 7.47 -3.26 11.56
CA MET A 482 6.97 -2.02 12.17
C MET A 482 8.02 -0.90 12.25
N HIS A 483 9.29 -1.25 12.32
CA HIS A 483 10.39 -0.31 12.52
C HIS A 483 11.22 -0.03 11.27
N ILE A 484 10.70 -0.39 10.11
CA ILE A 484 11.31 -0.01 8.82
C ILE A 484 11.16 1.50 8.61
N GLU A 485 11.87 2.07 7.64
CA GLU A 485 11.68 3.47 7.21
C GLU A 485 10.21 3.80 6.99
N THR A 486 9.55 4.33 8.03
CA THR A 486 8.10 4.48 8.12
C THR A 486 7.56 5.40 7.02
N GLU A 487 8.31 6.48 6.69
CA GLU A 487 7.90 7.44 5.66
C GLU A 487 7.82 6.82 4.26
N ARG A 488 8.66 5.82 3.94
CA ARG A 488 8.69 5.16 2.63
C ARG A 488 7.89 3.86 2.60
N PHE A 489 8.02 3.05 3.66
CA PHE A 489 7.58 1.66 3.62
C PHE A 489 6.61 1.27 4.72
N GLY A 490 6.24 2.19 5.63
CA GLY A 490 5.39 1.90 6.79
C GLY A 490 4.06 1.24 6.44
N ASP A 491 3.53 0.45 7.39
CA ASP A 491 2.28 -0.30 7.21
C ASP A 491 1.05 0.60 7.05
N PHE A 492 1.11 1.85 7.50
CA PHE A 492 0.03 2.80 7.22
C PHE A 492 -0.19 2.97 5.71
N HIS A 493 0.89 3.09 4.92
CA HIS A 493 0.78 3.17 3.45
C HIS A 493 0.16 1.90 2.84
N GLY A 494 0.55 0.72 3.36
CA GLY A 494 -0.03 -0.55 2.96
C GLY A 494 -1.51 -0.67 3.33
N TYR A 495 -1.91 -0.18 4.50
CA TYR A 495 -3.30 -0.17 4.93
C TYR A 495 -4.20 0.67 4.02
N ILE A 496 -3.73 1.85 3.62
CA ILE A 496 -4.47 2.69 2.66
C ILE A 496 -4.58 1.99 1.28
N GLN A 497 -3.53 1.31 0.84
CA GLN A 497 -3.57 0.50 -0.38
C GLN A 497 -4.55 -0.69 -0.24
N TYR A 498 -4.57 -1.35 0.92
CA TYR A 498 -5.52 -2.42 1.23
C TYR A 498 -6.99 -1.94 1.14
N LEU A 499 -7.31 -0.80 1.76
CA LEU A 499 -8.65 -0.20 1.66
C LEU A 499 -9.01 0.17 0.22
N THR A 500 -8.04 0.71 -0.52
CA THR A 500 -8.19 1.08 -1.93
C THR A 500 -8.48 -0.13 -2.82
N LEU A 501 -7.74 -1.23 -2.64
CA LEU A 501 -7.99 -2.47 -3.38
C LEU A 501 -9.39 -3.01 -3.11
N ASN A 502 -9.80 -3.03 -1.85
CA ASN A 502 -11.13 -3.50 -1.47
C ASN A 502 -12.24 -2.65 -2.10
N ASP A 503 -12.09 -1.31 -2.18
CA ASP A 503 -13.07 -0.45 -2.85
C ASP A 503 -13.07 -0.64 -4.38
N ILE A 504 -11.89 -0.81 -4.99
CA ILE A 504 -11.78 -0.97 -6.44
C ILE A 504 -12.32 -2.32 -6.91
N PHE A 505 -12.09 -3.41 -6.18
CA PHE A 505 -12.44 -4.77 -6.64
C PHE A 505 -13.71 -5.35 -6.02
N LYS A 506 -14.40 -4.65 -5.12
CA LYS A 506 -15.55 -5.15 -4.32
C LYS A 506 -16.71 -5.75 -5.13
N ASP A 507 -16.96 -5.24 -6.33
CA ASP A 507 -18.11 -5.65 -7.17
C ASP A 507 -17.67 -6.53 -8.36
N LEU A 508 -16.43 -6.99 -8.36
CA LEU A 508 -15.89 -7.83 -9.42
C LEU A 508 -15.92 -9.31 -8.99
N ASN A 509 -16.21 -10.21 -9.93
CA ASN A 509 -16.21 -11.65 -9.67
C ASN A 509 -14.78 -12.20 -9.55
N VAL A 510 -14.08 -11.80 -8.49
CA VAL A 510 -12.71 -12.24 -8.17
C VAL A 510 -12.65 -12.91 -6.81
N GLY A 511 -11.70 -13.82 -6.63
CA GLY A 511 -11.35 -14.35 -5.31
C GLY A 511 -10.44 -13.35 -4.57
N VAL A 512 -10.56 -13.32 -3.25
CA VAL A 512 -9.67 -12.49 -2.42
C VAL A 512 -8.92 -13.37 -1.43
N ILE A 513 -7.60 -13.26 -1.43
CA ILE A 513 -6.75 -13.81 -0.38
C ILE A 513 -6.30 -12.64 0.49
N ASP A 514 -6.94 -12.49 1.63
CA ASP A 514 -6.62 -11.42 2.57
C ASP A 514 -5.35 -11.77 3.35
N ALA A 515 -4.20 -11.48 2.71
CA ALA A 515 -2.90 -11.71 3.32
C ALA A 515 -2.59 -10.67 4.43
N TRP A 516 -3.23 -9.51 4.41
CA TRP A 516 -3.15 -8.52 5.48
C TRP A 516 -3.71 -9.08 6.79
N ASP A 517 -4.96 -9.54 6.76
CA ASP A 517 -5.61 -10.18 7.90
C ASP A 517 -4.85 -11.44 8.34
N MET A 518 -4.48 -12.30 7.40
CA MET A 518 -3.77 -13.53 7.68
C MET A 518 -2.43 -13.28 8.38
N THR A 519 -1.63 -12.30 7.94
CA THR A 519 -0.33 -12.01 8.57
C THR A 519 -0.48 -11.38 9.95
N ILE A 520 -1.52 -10.58 10.20
CA ILE A 520 -1.86 -10.10 11.55
C ILE A 520 -2.22 -11.28 12.44
N ALA A 521 -3.09 -12.19 12.00
CA ALA A 521 -3.53 -13.35 12.77
C ALA A 521 -2.34 -14.24 13.18
N TYR A 522 -1.39 -14.48 12.27
CA TYR A 522 -0.16 -15.22 12.57
C TYR A 522 0.85 -14.44 13.42
N GLY A 523 0.65 -13.14 13.65
CA GLY A 523 1.59 -12.29 14.38
C GLY A 523 2.91 -12.09 13.64
N ILE A 524 2.89 -12.10 12.31
CA ILE A 524 4.07 -11.92 11.46
C ILE A 524 4.26 -10.44 11.16
N ASN A 525 5.45 -9.93 11.43
CA ASN A 525 5.88 -8.57 11.11
C ASN A 525 7.02 -8.62 10.09
N ASN A 526 6.79 -9.26 8.97
CA ASN A 526 7.76 -9.38 7.88
C ASN A 526 7.02 -9.44 6.54
N VAL A 527 7.44 -8.60 5.61
CA VAL A 527 6.87 -8.55 4.24
C VAL A 527 6.97 -9.90 3.53
N HIS A 528 8.02 -10.68 3.84
CA HIS A 528 8.23 -12.04 3.37
C HIS A 528 7.92 -13.03 4.50
N PRO A 529 6.65 -13.43 4.69
CA PRO A 529 6.28 -14.35 5.75
C PRO A 529 6.95 -15.72 5.57
N PRO A 530 7.09 -16.51 6.65
CA PRO A 530 7.70 -17.83 6.58
C PRO A 530 6.82 -18.84 5.80
N ASN A 531 7.43 -19.94 5.39
CA ASN A 531 6.79 -20.94 4.51
C ASN A 531 5.48 -21.51 5.05
N ASN A 532 5.30 -21.63 6.36
CA ASN A 532 4.05 -22.08 6.96
C ASN A 532 2.88 -21.12 6.70
N VAL A 533 3.13 -19.82 6.58
CA VAL A 533 2.12 -18.83 6.20
C VAL A 533 1.91 -18.82 4.68
N ILE A 534 3.00 -18.90 3.90
CA ILE A 534 2.92 -19.04 2.43
C ILE A 534 2.06 -20.24 2.03
N GLU A 535 2.25 -21.38 2.70
CA GLU A 535 1.43 -22.57 2.51
C GLU A 535 -0.07 -22.29 2.68
N LYS A 536 -0.46 -21.50 3.68
CA LYS A 536 -1.88 -21.21 3.94
C LYS A 536 -2.46 -20.26 2.91
N GLN A 537 -1.67 -19.30 2.43
CA GLN A 537 -2.06 -18.45 1.30
C GLN A 537 -2.27 -19.30 0.02
N ILE A 538 -1.34 -20.22 -0.29
CA ILE A 538 -1.46 -21.14 -1.42
C ILE A 538 -2.65 -22.09 -1.24
N ASN A 539 -2.87 -22.64 -0.04
CA ASN A 539 -4.02 -23.51 0.22
C ASN A 539 -5.35 -22.76 -0.01
N MET A 540 -5.44 -21.49 0.38
CA MET A 540 -6.60 -20.66 0.08
C MET A 540 -6.80 -20.47 -1.43
N PHE A 541 -5.73 -20.19 -2.17
CA PHE A 541 -5.75 -20.13 -3.63
C PHE A 541 -6.26 -21.43 -4.26
N LEU A 542 -5.71 -22.56 -3.83
CA LEU A 542 -6.13 -23.86 -4.35
C LEU A 542 -7.60 -24.15 -4.06
N ASN A 543 -8.13 -23.72 -2.89
CA ASN A 543 -9.56 -23.87 -2.59
C ASN A 543 -10.48 -23.04 -3.50
N TYR A 544 -9.97 -21.98 -4.14
CA TYR A 544 -10.73 -21.21 -5.14
C TYR A 544 -10.74 -21.89 -6.52
N ILE A 545 -9.69 -22.62 -6.86
CA ILE A 545 -9.53 -23.16 -8.21
C ILE A 545 -9.82 -24.65 -8.32
N CYS A 546 -9.94 -25.34 -7.15
CA CYS A 546 -10.26 -26.76 -7.02
C CYS A 546 -11.70 -26.98 -6.56
#